data_0aba877886c1e8aa2f6ff862f5552ff2
#
_entry.id   0aba877886c1e8aa2f6ff862f5552ff2
#
_cell.length_a   1.000
_cell.length_b   1.000
_cell.length_c   1.000
_cell.angle_alpha   90.00
_cell.angle_beta   90.00
_cell.angle_gamma   90.00
#
_symmetry.space_group_name_H-M   'P 1'
#
loop_
_entity.id
_entity.type
_entity.pdbx_description
1 polymer ?
#
loop_
_entity_poly.entity_id
_entity_poly.type
_entity_poly.pdbx_seq_one_letter_code
_entity_poly.pdbx_strand_id
1 'polypeptide(L)'
;LSIDDQIKNQTKLSYISGTANESLPSSYNGLGYKNLIKMEFLLAAFAKDIEKRGVACVPLLFIEEPESHMHPQMQTAFATYLEKFLGKLSNVQIQTFLTSHSAHIANTMEFAKVRYAQKSNAGVIYKNLNTFAQANSDNVNFIRKYLTLTKCDLFFADKAIFVEGASERLLLPDMIEKCEATGVFGSGKYPLSAQYYALIEIGGAYAHKFIPFIEFLGVPCLILTDLDSVADRISKGGKVVKKSVVVSQGETTSNETIKWWIRRNKGLPENDTSKIGLTVITSMSPDDKTRGKCHIEFQTAENGLCGHSLEEAVRNVNRKHYDLGDSTSEEDLEFKGKSKTDFALDLICECADYCVPAYIKSGLTWLNNQRVLE
;
A
#
# COMPACT_ATOMS: atom_id res chain seq x y z
N LEU A 1 41.72 7.80 42.15
CA LEU A 1 40.57 7.11 41.58
C LEU A 1 39.41 7.25 42.57
N SER A 2 38.34 7.90 42.20
CA SER A 2 37.16 8.04 43.07
C SER A 2 36.49 6.67 43.21
N ILE A 3 35.79 6.46 44.33
CA ILE A 3 34.97 5.22 44.54
C ILE A 3 33.98 5.04 43.41
N ASP A 4 33.43 6.13 42.87
CA ASP A 4 32.52 6.12 41.71
C ASP A 4 33.17 5.58 40.44
N ASP A 5 34.44 5.90 40.19
CA ASP A 5 35.19 5.38 39.03
C ASP A 5 35.49 3.88 39.19
N GLN A 6 35.77 3.41 40.41
CA GLN A 6 35.96 1.97 40.67
C GLN A 6 34.66 1.19 40.52
N ILE A 7 33.52 1.72 40.98
CA ILE A 7 32.20 1.09 40.81
C ILE A 7 31.85 1.01 39.35
N LYS A 8 32.01 2.10 38.58
CA LYS A 8 31.74 2.14 37.13
C LYS A 8 32.57 1.15 36.34
N ASN A 9 33.85 0.97 36.68
CA ASN A 9 34.77 0.08 35.99
C ASN A 9 34.57 -1.39 36.32
N GLN A 10 33.97 -1.70 37.46
CA GLN A 10 33.76 -3.08 37.91
C GLN A 10 32.30 -3.58 37.74
N THR A 11 31.35 -2.66 37.47
CA THR A 11 29.95 -3.06 37.27
C THR A 11 29.78 -3.63 35.87
N LYS A 12 29.40 -4.91 35.78
CA LYS A 12 29.07 -5.59 34.52
C LYS A 12 27.60 -5.87 34.46
N LEU A 13 26.98 -5.52 33.35
CA LEU A 13 25.60 -5.88 33.07
C LEU A 13 25.55 -7.34 32.60
N SER A 14 24.75 -8.14 33.26
CA SER A 14 24.49 -9.52 32.86
C SER A 14 23.00 -9.77 32.80
N TYR A 15 22.58 -10.74 31.98
CA TYR A 15 21.19 -11.09 31.74
C TYR A 15 20.92 -12.49 32.26
N ILE A 16 19.77 -12.67 32.90
CA ILE A 16 19.30 -14.00 33.30
C ILE A 16 18.64 -14.65 32.07
N SER A 17 19.20 -15.77 31.63
CA SER A 17 18.66 -16.52 30.47
C SER A 17 17.80 -17.68 30.97
N GLY A 18 16.52 -17.67 30.55
CA GLY A 18 15.62 -18.79 30.71
C GLY A 18 15.36 -19.25 32.15
N THR A 19 15.01 -20.55 32.30
CA THR A 19 14.66 -21.20 33.58
C THR A 19 15.85 -21.60 34.42
N ALA A 20 17.08 -21.48 33.92
CA ALA A 20 18.30 -22.04 34.55
C ALA A 20 19.06 -21.04 35.43
N ASN A 21 18.56 -19.83 35.67
CA ASN A 21 19.25 -18.77 36.43
C ASN A 21 20.71 -18.50 35.97
N GLU A 22 21.02 -18.84 34.72
CA GLU A 22 22.33 -18.58 34.14
C GLU A 22 22.46 -17.13 33.73
N SER A 23 23.51 -16.48 34.21
CA SER A 23 23.80 -15.08 33.88
C SER A 23 24.70 -14.98 32.64
N LEU A 24 24.18 -14.43 31.57
CA LEU A 24 24.93 -14.23 30.33
C LEU A 24 25.51 -12.82 30.28
N PRO A 25 26.79 -12.63 29.90
CA PRO A 25 27.37 -11.31 29.68
C PRO A 25 26.66 -10.55 28.54
N SER A 26 26.64 -9.24 28.60
CA SER A 26 26.04 -8.39 27.57
C SER A 26 26.62 -8.62 26.16
N SER A 27 27.84 -9.16 26.06
CA SER A 27 28.50 -9.52 24.79
C SER A 27 27.74 -10.58 23.98
N TYR A 28 26.98 -11.46 24.65
CA TYR A 28 26.22 -12.52 24.00
C TYR A 28 24.91 -12.05 23.36
N ASN A 29 24.47 -10.84 23.65
CA ASN A 29 23.27 -10.29 23.00
C ASN A 29 23.57 -9.74 21.60
N GLY A 30 22.65 -9.96 20.67
CA GLY A 30 22.70 -9.33 19.36
C GLY A 30 22.64 -7.80 19.44
N LEU A 31 23.09 -7.12 18.39
CA LEU A 31 23.26 -5.66 18.35
C LEU A 31 21.93 -4.92 18.62
N GLY A 32 20.81 -5.38 18.04
CA GLY A 32 19.50 -4.78 18.26
C GLY A 32 19.04 -4.84 19.72
N TYR A 33 19.29 -5.95 20.41
CA TYR A 33 18.95 -6.09 21.83
C TYR A 33 19.81 -5.16 22.71
N LYS A 34 21.10 -5.05 22.39
CA LYS A 34 22.01 -4.10 23.07
C LYS A 34 21.55 -2.66 22.91
N ASN A 35 21.12 -2.29 21.71
CA ASN A 35 20.59 -0.94 21.42
C ASN A 35 19.29 -0.68 22.22
N LEU A 36 18.37 -1.62 22.26
CA LEU A 36 17.13 -1.49 23.04
C LEU A 36 17.44 -1.21 24.53
N ILE A 37 18.28 -2.03 25.12
CA ILE A 37 18.65 -1.88 26.54
C ILE A 37 19.38 -0.55 26.80
N LYS A 38 20.32 -0.18 25.91
CA LYS A 38 21.00 1.11 26.01
C LYS A 38 20.00 2.26 25.98
N MET A 39 19.00 2.17 25.12
CA MET A 39 17.95 3.17 24.99
C MET A 39 17.10 3.25 26.25
N GLU A 40 16.68 2.10 26.84
CA GLU A 40 15.95 2.04 28.10
C GLU A 40 16.72 2.73 29.26
N PHE A 41 18.02 2.48 29.35
CA PHE A 41 18.86 3.15 30.36
C PHE A 41 18.98 4.66 30.15
N LEU A 42 19.15 5.09 28.89
CA LEU A 42 19.22 6.53 28.57
C LEU A 42 17.89 7.23 28.87
N LEU A 43 16.76 6.60 28.56
CA LEU A 43 15.43 7.12 28.86
C LEU A 43 15.19 7.19 30.39
N ALA A 44 15.60 6.17 31.13
CA ALA A 44 15.50 6.16 32.59
C ALA A 44 16.38 7.24 33.25
N ALA A 45 17.60 7.43 32.74
CA ALA A 45 18.48 8.50 33.21
C ALA A 45 17.91 9.88 32.91
N PHE A 46 17.37 10.10 31.70
CA PHE A 46 16.72 11.34 31.30
C PHE A 46 15.51 11.66 32.18
N ALA A 47 14.64 10.70 32.43
CA ALA A 47 13.47 10.88 33.29
C ALA A 47 13.86 11.28 34.72
N LYS A 48 14.86 10.60 35.32
CA LYS A 48 15.37 10.92 36.66
C LYS A 48 16.02 12.31 36.73
N ASP A 49 16.73 12.72 35.69
CA ASP A 49 17.37 14.06 35.65
C ASP A 49 16.30 15.17 35.63
N ILE A 50 15.22 14.98 34.88
CA ILE A 50 14.08 15.91 34.85
C ILE A 50 13.44 16.04 36.24
N GLU A 51 13.14 14.91 36.88
CA GLU A 51 12.53 14.92 38.24
C GLU A 51 13.41 15.65 39.27
N LYS A 52 14.73 15.48 39.17
CA LYS A 52 15.66 16.14 40.08
C LYS A 52 15.75 17.66 39.90
N ARG A 53 15.52 18.15 38.69
CA ARG A 53 15.66 19.60 38.38
C ARG A 53 14.60 20.45 39.03
N GLY A 54 13.41 19.91 39.35
CA GLY A 54 12.33 20.60 40.05
C GLY A 54 11.80 21.88 39.38
N VAL A 55 12.12 22.06 38.08
CA VAL A 55 11.75 23.26 37.32
C VAL A 55 10.45 23.00 36.57
N ALA A 56 9.54 23.96 36.57
CA ALA A 56 8.34 23.91 35.74
C ALA A 56 8.73 24.04 34.26
N CYS A 57 8.92 22.92 33.60
CA CYS A 57 9.26 22.85 32.18
C CYS A 57 8.48 21.72 31.48
N VAL A 58 8.34 21.81 30.18
CA VAL A 58 7.86 20.70 29.33
C VAL A 58 9.07 20.05 28.69
N PRO A 59 9.51 18.88 29.17
CA PRO A 59 10.66 18.19 28.58
C PRO A 59 10.33 17.69 27.19
N LEU A 60 11.25 17.90 26.26
CA LEU A 60 11.15 17.41 24.88
C LEU A 60 12.15 16.26 24.70
N LEU A 61 11.65 15.12 24.27
CA LEU A 61 12.46 13.95 23.96
C LEU A 61 12.40 13.67 22.47
N PHE A 62 13.56 13.66 21.81
CA PHE A 62 13.69 13.28 20.40
C PHE A 62 14.37 11.91 20.32
N ILE A 63 13.72 10.97 19.66
CA ILE A 63 14.23 9.63 19.38
C ILE A 63 14.28 9.48 17.86
N GLU A 64 15.50 9.38 17.33
CA GLU A 64 15.73 9.27 15.89
C GLU A 64 15.99 7.81 15.52
N GLU A 65 15.23 7.30 14.55
CA GLU A 65 15.37 5.97 13.93
C GLU A 65 15.71 4.84 14.92
N PRO A 66 14.87 4.63 15.96
CA PRO A 66 15.15 3.62 16.99
C PRO A 66 15.21 2.20 16.44
N GLU A 67 14.62 1.96 15.25
CA GLU A 67 14.63 0.69 14.54
C GLU A 67 16.02 0.22 14.10
N SER A 68 17.01 1.08 14.09
CA SER A 68 18.37 0.75 13.65
C SER A 68 18.89 -0.50 14.35
N HIS A 69 19.19 -1.55 13.56
CA HIS A 69 19.62 -2.87 14.02
C HIS A 69 18.59 -3.68 14.84
N MET A 70 17.33 -3.25 14.92
CA MET A 70 16.26 -4.00 15.59
C MET A 70 15.55 -4.95 14.64
N HIS A 71 15.35 -6.20 15.10
CA HIS A 71 14.46 -7.12 14.40
C HIS A 71 13.02 -6.58 14.38
N PRO A 72 12.21 -6.78 13.30
CA PRO A 72 10.84 -6.28 13.19
C PRO A 72 9.95 -6.48 14.43
N GLN A 73 10.03 -7.65 15.08
CA GLN A 73 9.30 -7.93 16.32
C GLN A 73 9.70 -6.99 17.47
N MET A 74 11.00 -6.65 17.55
CA MET A 74 11.50 -5.71 18.58
C MET A 74 11.06 -4.29 18.29
N GLN A 75 10.98 -3.89 17.02
CA GLN A 75 10.47 -2.58 16.60
C GLN A 75 9.01 -2.39 17.05
N THR A 76 8.17 -3.41 16.80
CA THR A 76 6.76 -3.41 17.25
C THR A 76 6.65 -3.36 18.77
N ALA A 77 7.45 -4.17 19.48
CA ALA A 77 7.48 -4.18 20.95
C ALA A 77 7.90 -2.81 21.51
N PHE A 78 8.98 -2.24 20.98
CA PHE A 78 9.46 -0.91 21.36
C PHE A 78 8.37 0.15 21.19
N ALA A 79 7.76 0.23 20.01
CA ALA A 79 6.72 1.20 19.70
C ALA A 79 5.49 1.05 20.63
N THR A 80 5.08 -0.20 20.93
CA THR A 80 3.93 -0.50 21.80
C THR A 80 4.17 -0.09 23.26
N TYR A 81 5.40 -0.25 23.74
CA TYR A 81 5.69 -0.05 25.16
C TYR A 81 6.32 1.30 25.49
N LEU A 82 6.77 2.07 24.49
CA LEU A 82 7.46 3.33 24.72
C LEU A 82 6.66 4.31 25.61
N GLU A 83 5.40 4.57 25.30
CA GLU A 83 4.55 5.48 26.10
C GLU A 83 4.34 4.96 27.52
N LYS A 84 4.09 3.65 27.66
CA LYS A 84 3.90 3.02 28.98
C LYS A 84 5.18 3.05 29.79
N PHE A 85 6.31 2.88 29.14
CA PHE A 85 7.63 2.92 29.78
C PHE A 85 7.93 4.32 30.30
N LEU A 86 7.78 5.35 29.48
CA LEU A 86 7.98 6.75 29.88
C LEU A 86 7.05 7.17 31.00
N GLY A 87 5.76 6.79 30.96
CA GLY A 87 4.78 7.07 32.01
C GLY A 87 5.08 6.38 33.36
N LYS A 88 5.88 5.31 33.35
CA LYS A 88 6.35 4.63 34.60
C LYS A 88 7.64 5.23 35.17
N LEU A 89 8.43 5.88 34.31
CA LEU A 89 9.74 6.40 34.71
C LEU A 89 9.66 7.79 35.34
N SER A 90 8.65 8.57 35.04
CA SER A 90 8.54 9.97 35.49
C SER A 90 7.10 10.36 35.76
N ASN A 91 6.89 11.17 36.81
CA ASN A 91 5.63 11.85 37.11
C ASN A 91 5.43 13.12 36.26
N VAL A 92 6.43 13.50 35.46
CA VAL A 92 6.41 14.65 34.56
C VAL A 92 6.01 14.21 33.17
N GLN A 93 5.08 14.90 32.54
CA GLN A 93 4.68 14.65 31.16
C GLN A 93 5.84 15.01 30.21
N ILE A 94 6.37 14.02 29.50
CA ILE A 94 7.44 14.17 28.51
C ILE A 94 6.79 14.22 27.12
N GLN A 95 7.00 15.32 26.39
CA GLN A 95 6.61 15.39 24.98
C GLN A 95 7.65 14.67 24.12
N THR A 96 7.23 13.59 23.48
CA THR A 96 8.14 12.72 22.71
C THR A 96 7.92 12.88 21.22
N PHE A 97 9.01 13.04 20.48
CA PHE A 97 9.09 13.04 19.03
C PHE A 97 9.91 11.82 18.59
N LEU A 98 9.33 11.01 17.71
CA LEU A 98 9.97 9.81 17.18
C LEU A 98 10.02 9.92 15.67
N THR A 99 11.22 9.79 15.08
CA THR A 99 11.37 9.63 13.63
C THR A 99 11.62 8.16 13.30
N SER A 100 11.06 7.70 12.18
CA SER A 100 11.19 6.30 11.78
C SER A 100 10.97 6.11 10.28
N HIS A 101 11.70 5.16 9.69
CA HIS A 101 11.46 4.60 8.36
C HIS A 101 10.84 3.19 8.42
N SER A 102 10.40 2.76 9.60
CA SER A 102 9.84 1.43 9.82
C SER A 102 8.32 1.39 9.65
N ALA A 103 7.85 0.56 8.71
CA ALA A 103 6.43 0.22 8.59
C ALA A 103 5.88 -0.45 9.87
N HIS A 104 6.71 -1.18 10.64
CA HIS A 104 6.32 -1.81 11.89
C HIS A 104 6.05 -0.80 12.99
N ILE A 105 6.90 0.24 13.10
CA ILE A 105 6.68 1.34 14.04
C ILE A 105 5.46 2.16 13.61
N ALA A 106 5.39 2.57 12.35
CA ALA A 106 4.27 3.35 11.81
C ALA A 106 2.91 2.66 12.03
N ASN A 107 2.85 1.34 11.84
CA ASN A 107 1.64 0.54 12.04
C ASN A 107 1.19 0.46 13.51
N THR A 108 2.14 0.56 14.44
CA THR A 108 1.87 0.47 15.88
C THR A 108 1.41 1.81 16.45
N MET A 109 1.83 2.92 15.84
CA MET A 109 1.48 4.26 16.31
C MET A 109 0.01 4.61 16.06
N GLU A 110 -0.54 5.42 16.94
CA GLU A 110 -1.87 6.00 16.75
C GLU A 110 -1.88 6.91 15.52
N PHE A 111 -2.77 6.63 14.56
CA PHE A 111 -2.85 7.33 13.27
C PHE A 111 -2.88 8.86 13.42
N ALA A 112 -3.62 9.38 14.39
CA ALA A 112 -3.72 10.82 14.63
C ALA A 112 -2.41 11.47 15.12
N LYS A 113 -1.49 10.68 15.70
CA LYS A 113 -0.18 11.15 16.16
C LYS A 113 0.86 11.20 15.05
N VAL A 114 0.62 10.53 13.91
CA VAL A 114 1.57 10.46 12.80
C VAL A 114 1.67 11.80 12.06
N ARG A 115 2.89 12.19 11.74
CA ARG A 115 3.25 13.33 10.87
C ARG A 115 4.07 12.78 9.71
N TYR A 116 3.48 12.81 8.53
CA TYR A 116 4.14 12.34 7.32
C TYR A 116 5.05 13.45 6.77
N ALA A 117 6.34 13.18 6.74
CA ALA A 117 7.33 14.10 6.19
C ALA A 117 7.52 13.83 4.70
N GLN A 118 7.35 14.84 3.87
CA GLN A 118 7.52 14.76 2.42
C GLN A 118 8.49 15.81 1.93
N LYS A 119 9.45 15.41 1.09
CA LYS A 119 10.33 16.33 0.38
C LYS A 119 9.51 17.17 -0.61
N SER A 120 9.78 18.44 -0.71
CA SER A 120 9.23 19.36 -1.69
C SER A 120 10.33 20.29 -2.23
N ASN A 121 10.04 21.02 -3.30
CA ASN A 121 10.99 22.00 -3.86
C ASN A 121 11.39 23.10 -2.89
N ALA A 122 10.57 23.37 -1.87
CA ALA A 122 10.81 24.39 -0.84
C ALA A 122 11.37 23.81 0.48
N GLY A 123 11.69 22.52 0.53
CA GLY A 123 12.17 21.82 1.73
C GLY A 123 11.25 20.69 2.15
N VAL A 124 11.19 20.36 3.43
CA VAL A 124 10.34 19.29 3.96
C VAL A 124 8.99 19.82 4.40
N ILE A 125 7.93 19.18 3.96
CA ILE A 125 6.56 19.46 4.37
C ILE A 125 6.08 18.35 5.31
N TYR A 126 5.50 18.74 6.45
CA TYR A 126 4.89 17.79 7.39
C TYR A 126 3.37 17.77 7.24
N LYS A 127 2.83 16.62 6.84
CA LYS A 127 1.40 16.38 6.68
C LYS A 127 0.84 15.73 7.94
N ASN A 128 -0.16 16.35 8.54
CA ASN A 128 -0.77 15.89 9.79
C ASN A 128 -1.91 14.90 9.50
N LEU A 129 -1.74 13.63 9.85
CA LEU A 129 -2.77 12.61 9.64
C LEU A 129 -4.03 12.85 10.48
N ASN A 130 -3.93 13.56 11.60
CA ASN A 130 -5.13 13.96 12.36
C ASN A 130 -6.04 14.90 11.58
N THR A 131 -5.45 15.89 10.89
CA THR A 131 -6.21 16.81 10.02
C THR A 131 -6.89 16.05 8.89
N PHE A 132 -6.18 15.10 8.27
CA PHE A 132 -6.76 14.20 7.27
C PHE A 132 -7.94 13.39 7.84
N ALA A 133 -7.77 12.81 9.03
CA ALA A 133 -8.80 12.00 9.69
C ALA A 133 -10.07 12.80 9.99
N GLN A 134 -9.91 14.04 10.45
CA GLN A 134 -11.05 14.93 10.71
C GLN A 134 -11.81 15.32 9.44
N ALA A 135 -11.09 15.56 8.34
CA ALA A 135 -11.69 15.91 7.05
C ALA A 135 -12.34 14.72 6.31
N ASN A 136 -11.98 13.47 6.67
CA ASN A 136 -12.40 12.25 5.97
C ASN A 136 -12.97 11.20 6.94
N SER A 137 -13.78 11.61 7.92
CA SER A 137 -14.31 10.75 8.99
C SER A 137 -14.91 9.44 8.51
N ASP A 138 -15.62 9.46 7.38
CA ASP A 138 -16.34 8.31 6.83
C ASP A 138 -15.41 7.21 6.30
N ASN A 139 -14.25 7.58 5.77
CA ASN A 139 -13.31 6.65 5.16
C ASN A 139 -12.10 6.32 6.05
N VAL A 140 -11.81 7.13 7.08
CA VAL A 140 -10.58 6.99 7.88
C VAL A 140 -10.48 5.64 8.58
N ASN A 141 -11.57 5.10 9.09
CA ASN A 141 -11.55 3.79 9.75
C ASN A 141 -11.25 2.64 8.78
N PHE A 142 -11.74 2.75 7.55
CA PHE A 142 -11.43 1.80 6.49
C PHE A 142 -9.95 1.88 6.12
N ILE A 143 -9.43 3.08 5.87
CA ILE A 143 -8.02 3.32 5.55
C ILE A 143 -7.10 2.80 6.66
N ARG A 144 -7.39 3.12 7.93
CA ARG A 144 -6.60 2.63 9.08
C ARG A 144 -6.52 1.12 9.15
N LYS A 145 -7.65 0.41 8.98
CA LYS A 145 -7.68 -1.06 8.97
C LYS A 145 -6.84 -1.64 7.84
N TYR A 146 -6.91 -1.03 6.66
CA TYR A 146 -6.10 -1.49 5.52
C TYR A 146 -4.61 -1.23 5.73
N LEU A 147 -4.23 -0.05 6.19
CA LEU A 147 -2.82 0.25 6.49
C LEU A 147 -2.24 -0.74 7.50
N THR A 148 -3.03 -1.14 8.50
CA THR A 148 -2.62 -2.19 9.45
C THR A 148 -2.35 -3.52 8.76
N LEU A 149 -3.14 -3.90 7.76
CA LEU A 149 -2.97 -5.14 6.99
C LEU A 149 -1.77 -5.08 6.03
N THR A 150 -1.53 -3.94 5.39
CA THR A 150 -0.47 -3.74 4.41
C THR A 150 0.84 -3.25 5.02
N LYS A 151 0.96 -3.24 6.36
CA LYS A 151 2.15 -2.83 7.11
C LYS A 151 2.63 -1.40 6.81
N CYS A 152 1.73 -0.49 6.44
CA CYS A 152 2.03 0.91 6.17
C CYS A 152 3.08 1.17 5.07
N ASP A 153 3.32 0.22 4.16
CA ASP A 153 4.30 0.37 3.08
C ASP A 153 4.06 1.63 2.23
N LEU A 154 2.79 2.03 2.13
CA LEU A 154 2.39 3.24 1.39
C LEU A 154 3.02 4.53 1.91
N PHE A 155 3.40 4.60 3.20
CA PHE A 155 4.07 5.79 3.75
C PHE A 155 5.51 5.97 3.25
N PHE A 156 6.12 4.89 2.78
CA PHE A 156 7.54 4.87 2.42
C PHE A 156 7.77 4.69 0.93
N ALA A 157 6.72 4.31 0.20
CA ALA A 157 6.81 4.07 -1.23
C ALA A 157 6.82 5.39 -2.02
N ASP A 158 7.60 5.40 -3.09
CA ASP A 158 7.64 6.49 -4.05
C ASP A 158 6.41 6.50 -4.98
N LYS A 159 5.84 5.33 -5.20
CA LYS A 159 4.68 5.08 -6.08
C LYS A 159 3.77 4.04 -5.45
N ALA A 160 2.52 4.02 -5.86
CA ALA A 160 1.56 3.00 -5.43
C ALA A 160 0.90 2.33 -6.64
N ILE A 161 0.60 1.04 -6.50
CA ILE A 161 -0.22 0.29 -7.44
C ILE A 161 -1.32 -0.40 -6.64
N PHE A 162 -2.56 -0.08 -6.97
CA PHE A 162 -3.73 -0.72 -6.38
C PHE A 162 -4.27 -1.75 -7.35
N VAL A 163 -4.50 -2.96 -6.85
CA VAL A 163 -5.03 -4.10 -7.61
C VAL A 163 -6.23 -4.70 -6.88
N GLU A 164 -7.08 -5.43 -7.60
CA GLU A 164 -8.30 -5.98 -7.00
C GLU A 164 -8.04 -7.25 -6.19
N GLY A 165 -7.15 -8.10 -6.65
CA GLY A 165 -6.99 -9.40 -6.06
C GLY A 165 -5.61 -10.02 -6.16
N ALA A 166 -5.56 -11.29 -5.75
CA ALA A 166 -4.31 -12.06 -5.66
C ALA A 166 -3.69 -12.36 -7.02
N SER A 167 -4.49 -12.49 -8.10
CA SER A 167 -3.99 -12.73 -9.45
C SER A 167 -3.14 -11.59 -9.93
N GLU A 168 -3.65 -10.36 -9.84
CA GLU A 168 -2.92 -9.15 -10.21
C GLU A 168 -1.67 -9.00 -9.37
N ARG A 169 -1.79 -9.24 -8.06
CA ARG A 169 -0.66 -9.15 -7.14
C ARG A 169 0.47 -10.11 -7.49
N LEU A 170 0.13 -11.32 -7.95
CA LEU A 170 1.12 -12.32 -8.37
C LEU A 170 1.72 -12.01 -9.75
N LEU A 171 0.87 -11.61 -10.71
CA LEU A 171 1.29 -11.40 -12.09
C LEU A 171 2.03 -10.09 -12.31
N LEU A 172 1.69 -9.04 -11.58
CA LEU A 172 2.16 -7.70 -11.88
C LEU A 172 3.69 -7.52 -11.82
N PRO A 173 4.43 -8.10 -10.86
CA PRO A 173 5.89 -8.04 -10.86
C PRO A 173 6.50 -8.62 -12.14
N ASP A 174 6.05 -9.79 -12.57
CA ASP A 174 6.51 -10.43 -13.81
C ASP A 174 6.08 -9.62 -15.06
N MET A 175 4.86 -9.06 -15.06
CA MET A 175 4.40 -8.18 -16.13
C MET A 175 5.24 -6.90 -16.26
N ILE A 176 5.70 -6.33 -15.13
CA ILE A 176 6.61 -5.18 -15.13
C ILE A 176 7.94 -5.56 -15.80
N GLU A 177 8.55 -6.69 -15.40
CA GLU A 177 9.80 -7.16 -15.98
C GLU A 177 9.68 -7.41 -17.48
N LYS A 178 8.57 -8.01 -17.95
CA LYS A 178 8.29 -8.21 -19.38
C LYS A 178 8.12 -6.90 -20.15
N CYS A 179 7.44 -5.92 -19.57
CA CYS A 179 7.29 -4.60 -20.17
C CYS A 179 8.65 -3.89 -20.30
N GLU A 180 9.54 -4.07 -19.33
CA GLU A 180 10.91 -3.53 -19.37
C GLU A 180 11.74 -4.23 -20.43
N ALA A 181 11.74 -5.56 -20.45
CA ALA A 181 12.48 -6.36 -21.42
C ALA A 181 12.06 -6.06 -22.87
N THR A 182 10.80 -5.74 -23.10
CA THR A 182 10.26 -5.39 -24.43
C THR A 182 10.34 -3.91 -24.77
N GLY A 183 10.90 -3.07 -23.87
CA GLY A 183 11.12 -1.65 -24.11
C GLY A 183 9.84 -0.81 -24.11
N VAL A 184 8.74 -1.30 -23.54
CA VAL A 184 7.44 -0.60 -23.47
C VAL A 184 7.55 0.77 -22.80
N PHE A 185 8.41 0.92 -21.79
CA PHE A 185 8.58 2.18 -21.06
C PHE A 185 9.52 3.18 -21.72
N GLY A 186 10.10 2.83 -22.88
CA GLY A 186 11.11 3.65 -23.55
C GLY A 186 12.47 3.62 -22.81
N SER A 187 13.38 4.50 -23.22
CA SER A 187 14.73 4.60 -22.64
C SER A 187 14.74 5.43 -21.34
N GLY A 188 13.99 4.99 -20.34
CA GLY A 188 14.00 5.62 -19.00
C GLY A 188 15.31 5.37 -18.24
N LYS A 189 15.75 6.34 -17.42
CA LYS A 189 16.98 6.21 -16.63
C LYS A 189 16.90 5.14 -15.54
N TYR A 190 15.70 4.87 -15.02
CA TYR A 190 15.46 3.93 -13.94
C TYR A 190 14.24 3.05 -14.28
N PRO A 191 14.40 1.74 -14.38
CA PRO A 191 13.30 0.82 -14.60
C PRO A 191 12.35 0.83 -13.42
N LEU A 192 11.06 0.56 -13.66
CA LEU A 192 10.04 0.55 -12.62
C LEU A 192 10.32 -0.52 -11.55
N SER A 193 10.90 -1.67 -11.97
CA SER A 193 11.33 -2.75 -11.07
C SER A 193 12.42 -2.33 -10.07
N ALA A 194 13.21 -1.30 -10.39
CA ALA A 194 14.24 -0.74 -9.50
C ALA A 194 13.72 0.43 -8.63
N GLN A 195 12.44 0.81 -8.76
CA GLN A 195 11.82 1.86 -7.98
C GLN A 195 11.02 1.24 -6.82
N TYR A 196 10.92 1.98 -5.71
CA TYR A 196 10.12 1.51 -4.59
C TYR A 196 8.64 1.84 -4.79
N TYR A 197 7.85 0.86 -5.15
CA TYR A 197 6.40 0.97 -5.24
C TYR A 197 5.69 0.05 -4.24
N ALA A 198 4.60 0.55 -3.64
CA ALA A 198 3.72 -0.24 -2.81
C ALA A 198 2.66 -0.91 -3.68
N LEU A 199 2.66 -2.24 -3.74
CA LEU A 199 1.63 -3.04 -4.42
C LEU A 199 0.58 -3.47 -3.40
N ILE A 200 -0.62 -2.90 -3.51
CA ILE A 200 -1.67 -3.04 -2.51
C ILE A 200 -2.90 -3.70 -3.14
N GLU A 201 -3.27 -4.86 -2.60
CA GLU A 201 -4.51 -5.53 -2.93
C GLU A 201 -5.66 -4.88 -2.17
N ILE A 202 -6.57 -4.24 -2.89
CA ILE A 202 -7.78 -3.62 -2.34
C ILE A 202 -8.96 -4.40 -2.92
N GLY A 203 -9.47 -5.37 -2.15
CA GLY A 203 -10.54 -6.27 -2.59
C GLY A 203 -11.72 -5.53 -3.20
N GLY A 204 -12.08 -5.92 -4.41
CA GLY A 204 -13.22 -5.38 -5.13
C GLY A 204 -13.15 -3.88 -5.39
N ALA A 205 -14.27 -3.28 -5.66
CA ALA A 205 -14.43 -1.91 -6.09
C ALA A 205 -14.18 -0.82 -5.00
N TYR A 206 -13.24 -1.00 -4.08
CA TYR A 206 -13.03 -0.07 -2.94
C TYR A 206 -11.85 0.89 -3.10
N ALA A 207 -11.10 0.84 -4.19
CA ALA A 207 -9.93 1.70 -4.39
C ALA A 207 -10.28 3.21 -4.32
N HIS A 208 -11.48 3.60 -4.72
CA HIS A 208 -11.96 4.98 -4.63
C HIS A 208 -11.92 5.56 -3.21
N LYS A 209 -12.06 4.74 -2.17
CA LYS A 209 -11.99 5.19 -0.77
C LYS A 209 -10.58 5.62 -0.35
N PHE A 210 -9.55 5.14 -1.05
CA PHE A 210 -8.17 5.50 -0.81
C PHE A 210 -7.72 6.74 -1.58
N ILE A 211 -8.41 7.14 -2.64
CA ILE A 211 -7.98 8.26 -3.48
C ILE A 211 -7.73 9.54 -2.66
N PRO A 212 -8.62 9.96 -1.73
CA PRO A 212 -8.34 11.13 -0.90
C PRO A 212 -7.06 11.00 -0.06
N PHE A 213 -6.72 9.78 0.36
CA PHE A 213 -5.50 9.52 1.13
C PHE A 213 -4.25 9.56 0.25
N ILE A 214 -4.31 9.02 -0.95
CA ILE A 214 -3.24 9.12 -1.94
C ILE A 214 -2.99 10.58 -2.33
N GLU A 215 -4.03 11.35 -2.59
CA GLU A 215 -3.92 12.78 -2.86
C GLU A 215 -3.32 13.54 -1.68
N PHE A 216 -3.71 13.18 -0.45
CA PHE A 216 -3.12 13.73 0.76
C PHE A 216 -1.64 13.38 0.88
N LEU A 217 -1.23 12.14 0.64
CA LEU A 217 0.18 11.75 0.64
C LEU A 217 0.94 12.40 -0.53
N GLY A 218 0.30 12.57 -1.68
CA GLY A 218 0.91 13.13 -2.89
C GLY A 218 1.76 12.10 -3.67
N VAL A 219 1.50 10.81 -3.45
CA VAL A 219 2.18 9.69 -4.11
C VAL A 219 1.47 9.36 -5.42
N PRO A 220 2.18 9.23 -6.56
CA PRO A 220 1.58 8.73 -7.80
C PRO A 220 1.01 7.32 -7.60
N CYS A 221 -0.24 7.12 -8.01
CA CYS A 221 -0.96 5.86 -7.80
C CYS A 221 -1.62 5.38 -9.08
N LEU A 222 -1.27 4.18 -9.53
CA LEU A 222 -1.97 3.45 -10.56
C LEU A 222 -3.03 2.54 -9.92
N ILE A 223 -4.25 2.61 -10.41
CA ILE A 223 -5.37 1.75 -10.01
C ILE A 223 -5.67 0.83 -11.19
N LEU A 224 -5.38 -0.46 -11.04
CA LEU A 224 -5.77 -1.51 -11.97
C LEU A 224 -7.02 -2.18 -11.43
N THR A 225 -8.10 -2.15 -12.20
CA THR A 225 -9.41 -2.65 -11.77
C THR A 225 -10.14 -3.32 -12.92
N ASP A 226 -11.08 -4.22 -12.60
CA ASP A 226 -11.85 -4.95 -13.59
C ASP A 226 -13.04 -4.13 -14.11
N LEU A 227 -13.37 -4.32 -15.37
CA LEU A 227 -14.50 -3.64 -16.00
C LEU A 227 -15.84 -4.10 -15.43
N ASP A 228 -15.91 -5.35 -15.00
CA ASP A 228 -17.06 -5.96 -14.31
C ASP A 228 -18.39 -5.63 -14.99
N SER A 229 -18.49 -5.92 -16.28
CA SER A 229 -19.68 -5.62 -17.08
C SER A 229 -20.92 -6.38 -16.61
N VAL A 230 -22.02 -5.67 -16.45
CA VAL A 230 -23.30 -6.23 -16.03
C VAL A 230 -24.45 -5.72 -16.89
N ALA A 231 -25.49 -6.53 -16.99
CA ALA A 231 -26.77 -6.13 -17.59
C ALA A 231 -27.94 -6.54 -16.70
N ASP A 232 -29.03 -5.81 -16.80
CA ASP A 232 -30.27 -6.13 -16.11
C ASP A 232 -30.90 -7.36 -16.76
N ARG A 233 -31.24 -8.38 -15.96
CA ARG A 233 -31.88 -9.63 -16.40
C ARG A 233 -33.01 -9.97 -15.47
N ILE A 234 -34.08 -10.56 -16.02
CA ILE A 234 -35.22 -11.00 -15.24
C ILE A 234 -34.89 -12.37 -14.62
N SER A 235 -34.90 -12.44 -13.29
CA SER A 235 -34.69 -13.68 -12.54
C SER A 235 -35.90 -14.63 -12.70
N LYS A 236 -35.74 -15.92 -12.37
CA LYS A 236 -36.83 -16.92 -12.39
C LYS A 236 -38.05 -16.52 -11.53
N GLY A 237 -37.90 -15.58 -10.61
CA GLY A 237 -38.96 -15.03 -9.76
C GLY A 237 -39.52 -13.67 -10.23
N GLY A 238 -39.27 -13.26 -11.49
CA GLY A 238 -39.79 -12.00 -12.07
C GLY A 238 -39.09 -10.71 -11.56
N LYS A 239 -38.05 -10.80 -10.71
CA LYS A 239 -37.31 -9.64 -10.25
C LYS A 239 -36.16 -9.31 -11.19
N VAL A 240 -35.95 -8.00 -11.46
CA VAL A 240 -34.80 -7.53 -12.20
C VAL A 240 -33.55 -7.68 -11.29
N VAL A 241 -32.54 -8.39 -11.79
CA VAL A 241 -31.25 -8.61 -11.12
C VAL A 241 -30.12 -8.27 -12.08
N LYS A 242 -29.05 -7.67 -11.57
CA LYS A 242 -27.84 -7.46 -12.35
C LYS A 242 -27.07 -8.75 -12.45
N LYS A 243 -26.76 -9.17 -13.67
CA LYS A 243 -25.91 -10.33 -13.95
C LYS A 243 -24.64 -9.90 -14.68
N SER A 244 -23.52 -10.52 -14.34
CA SER A 244 -22.31 -10.44 -15.13
C SER A 244 -22.55 -10.96 -16.53
N VAL A 245 -22.09 -10.24 -17.54
CA VAL A 245 -22.22 -10.55 -18.95
C VAL A 245 -20.94 -10.12 -19.66
N VAL A 246 -20.69 -10.67 -20.85
CA VAL A 246 -19.60 -10.20 -21.71
C VAL A 246 -19.75 -8.72 -22.04
N VAL A 247 -18.65 -8.05 -22.35
CA VAL A 247 -18.63 -6.59 -22.50
C VAL A 247 -19.57 -6.09 -23.61
N SER A 248 -19.64 -6.78 -24.72
CA SER A 248 -20.56 -6.46 -25.85
C SER A 248 -22.05 -6.49 -25.49
N GLN A 249 -22.43 -7.26 -24.46
CA GLN A 249 -23.80 -7.38 -23.96
C GLN A 249 -24.02 -6.57 -22.68
N GLY A 250 -22.97 -5.89 -22.19
CA GLY A 250 -23.00 -5.13 -20.94
C GLY A 250 -23.72 -3.79 -21.10
N GLU A 251 -24.49 -3.41 -20.10
CA GLU A 251 -25.18 -2.12 -20.06
C GLU A 251 -24.46 -1.13 -19.13
N THR A 252 -23.79 -1.62 -18.09
CA THR A 252 -23.09 -0.84 -17.09
C THR A 252 -22.01 -1.69 -16.41
N THR A 253 -21.31 -1.14 -15.44
CA THR A 253 -20.37 -1.89 -14.58
C THR A 253 -20.96 -2.14 -13.19
N SER A 254 -20.52 -3.19 -12.50
CA SER A 254 -20.72 -3.36 -11.06
C SER A 254 -19.63 -2.68 -10.24
N ASN A 255 -18.51 -2.28 -10.85
CA ASN A 255 -17.36 -1.70 -10.18
C ASN A 255 -17.62 -0.28 -9.66
N GLU A 256 -17.62 -0.13 -8.34
CA GLU A 256 -17.91 1.17 -7.71
C GLU A 256 -16.76 2.19 -7.86
N THR A 257 -15.51 1.73 -8.02
CA THR A 257 -14.38 2.63 -8.27
C THR A 257 -14.52 3.32 -9.63
N ILE A 258 -14.87 2.58 -10.69
CA ILE A 258 -15.13 3.15 -12.03
C ILE A 258 -16.31 4.12 -11.98
N LYS A 259 -17.40 3.75 -11.32
CA LYS A 259 -18.57 4.63 -11.18
C LYS A 259 -18.22 5.91 -10.43
N TRP A 260 -17.53 5.82 -9.32
CA TRP A 260 -17.06 6.95 -8.54
C TRP A 260 -16.19 7.89 -9.40
N TRP A 261 -15.25 7.31 -10.16
CA TRP A 261 -14.34 8.05 -11.02
C TRP A 261 -15.10 8.89 -12.07
N ILE A 262 -16.03 8.27 -12.78
CA ILE A 262 -16.82 8.95 -13.80
C ILE A 262 -17.73 10.01 -13.20
N ARG A 263 -18.38 9.75 -12.05
CA ARG A 263 -19.17 10.77 -11.36
C ARG A 263 -18.32 11.99 -11.03
N ARG A 264 -17.14 11.78 -10.50
CA ARG A 264 -16.20 12.89 -10.19
C ARG A 264 -15.75 13.66 -11.43
N ASN A 265 -15.45 12.99 -12.52
CA ASN A 265 -15.08 13.64 -13.78
C ASN A 265 -16.24 14.49 -14.35
N LYS A 266 -17.47 14.03 -14.17
CA LYS A 266 -18.68 14.76 -14.59
C LYS A 266 -19.17 15.80 -13.58
N GLY A 267 -18.51 15.96 -12.43
CA GLY A 267 -18.96 16.88 -11.38
C GLY A 267 -20.27 16.45 -10.71
N LEU A 268 -20.64 15.17 -10.78
CA LEU A 268 -21.86 14.63 -10.17
C LEU A 268 -21.65 14.38 -8.67
N PRO A 269 -22.72 14.47 -7.86
CA PRO A 269 -22.68 14.12 -6.45
C PRO A 269 -22.25 12.66 -6.24
N GLU A 270 -21.62 12.38 -5.10
CA GLU A 270 -21.15 11.02 -4.77
C GLU A 270 -22.31 10.01 -4.64
N ASN A 271 -23.46 10.47 -4.17
CA ASN A 271 -24.68 9.69 -4.01
C ASN A 271 -25.57 9.65 -5.28
N ASP A 272 -25.07 10.17 -6.42
CA ASP A 272 -25.78 10.08 -7.69
C ASP A 272 -25.98 8.61 -8.08
N THR A 273 -27.23 8.21 -8.30
CA THR A 273 -27.62 6.84 -8.68
C THR A 273 -27.85 6.67 -10.18
N SER A 274 -27.57 7.70 -10.99
CA SER A 274 -27.72 7.63 -12.45
C SER A 274 -26.89 6.47 -13.03
N LYS A 275 -27.49 5.76 -13.99
CA LYS A 275 -26.85 4.62 -14.66
C LYS A 275 -25.72 5.15 -15.55
N ILE A 276 -24.52 4.69 -15.29
CA ILE A 276 -23.36 4.98 -16.13
C ILE A 276 -23.27 3.89 -17.18
N GLY A 277 -23.50 4.24 -18.45
CA GLY A 277 -23.45 3.29 -19.55
C GLY A 277 -22.03 2.78 -19.82
N LEU A 278 -21.93 1.49 -20.20
CA LEU A 278 -20.64 0.85 -20.48
C LEU A 278 -19.89 1.56 -21.64
N THR A 279 -20.62 2.08 -22.62
CA THR A 279 -20.02 2.87 -23.73
C THR A 279 -19.28 4.12 -23.25
N VAL A 280 -19.78 4.78 -22.20
CA VAL A 280 -19.09 5.95 -21.59
C VAL A 280 -17.79 5.50 -20.93
N ILE A 281 -17.80 4.33 -20.29
CA ILE A 281 -16.64 3.77 -19.61
C ILE A 281 -15.56 3.41 -20.65
N THR A 282 -15.92 2.64 -21.66
CA THR A 282 -14.98 2.14 -22.67
C THR A 282 -14.45 3.23 -23.61
N SER A 283 -15.13 4.40 -23.69
CA SER A 283 -14.71 5.55 -24.49
C SER A 283 -13.90 6.59 -23.72
N MET A 284 -13.53 6.33 -22.45
CA MET A 284 -12.71 7.26 -21.66
C MET A 284 -11.35 7.48 -22.33
N SER A 285 -10.99 8.75 -22.49
CA SER A 285 -9.66 9.13 -22.95
C SER A 285 -8.60 8.90 -21.87
N PRO A 286 -7.30 8.86 -22.20
CA PRO A 286 -6.22 8.79 -21.20
C PRO A 286 -6.28 9.94 -20.18
N ASP A 287 -6.71 11.12 -20.60
CA ASP A 287 -6.88 12.28 -19.71
C ASP A 287 -8.04 12.06 -18.73
N ASP A 288 -9.16 11.49 -19.19
CA ASP A 288 -10.29 11.14 -18.31
C ASP A 288 -9.92 10.07 -17.28
N LYS A 289 -8.93 9.23 -17.57
CA LYS A 289 -8.39 8.21 -16.68
C LYS A 289 -7.38 8.76 -15.66
N THR A 290 -6.98 10.02 -15.78
CA THR A 290 -6.02 10.67 -14.87
C THR A 290 -6.71 11.71 -14.02
N ARG A 291 -6.48 11.66 -12.70
CA ARG A 291 -6.99 12.64 -11.75
C ARG A 291 -5.96 12.91 -10.67
N GLY A 292 -5.43 14.12 -10.63
CA GLY A 292 -4.37 14.48 -9.67
C GLY A 292 -3.17 13.56 -9.76
N LYS A 293 -2.89 12.83 -8.69
CA LYS A 293 -1.81 11.83 -8.61
C LYS A 293 -2.27 10.39 -8.91
N CYS A 294 -3.55 10.21 -9.24
CA CYS A 294 -4.13 8.89 -9.49
C CYS A 294 -4.43 8.69 -10.98
N HIS A 295 -4.21 7.48 -11.45
CA HIS A 295 -4.59 7.01 -12.77
C HIS A 295 -5.30 5.68 -12.67
N ILE A 296 -6.41 5.51 -13.40
CA ILE A 296 -7.18 4.28 -13.42
C ILE A 296 -7.06 3.60 -14.76
N GLU A 297 -6.81 2.30 -14.75
CA GLU A 297 -6.87 1.46 -15.95
C GLU A 297 -7.72 0.22 -15.72
N PHE A 298 -8.42 -0.17 -16.77
CA PHE A 298 -9.27 -1.34 -16.86
C PHE A 298 -9.22 -1.89 -18.27
N GLN A 299 -9.79 -3.05 -18.50
CA GLN A 299 -9.72 -3.77 -19.77
C GLN A 299 -10.17 -2.90 -20.94
N THR A 300 -9.42 -2.99 -22.02
CA THR A 300 -9.68 -2.34 -23.31
C THR A 300 -9.78 -3.39 -24.41
N ALA A 301 -10.42 -3.05 -25.50
CA ALA A 301 -10.55 -3.96 -26.63
C ALA A 301 -9.17 -4.24 -27.27
N GLU A 302 -8.82 -5.52 -27.38
CA GLU A 302 -7.66 -6.03 -28.08
C GLU A 302 -8.07 -7.21 -28.98
N ASN A 303 -7.48 -7.37 -30.13
CA ASN A 303 -7.84 -8.42 -31.11
C ASN A 303 -9.36 -8.44 -31.44
N GLY A 304 -10.02 -7.29 -31.38
CA GLY A 304 -11.45 -7.13 -31.67
C GLY A 304 -12.40 -7.51 -30.51
N LEU A 305 -11.89 -7.97 -29.38
CA LEU A 305 -12.67 -8.40 -28.22
C LEU A 305 -12.22 -7.64 -26.95
N CYS A 306 -13.13 -7.52 -25.99
CA CYS A 306 -12.85 -6.93 -24.69
C CYS A 306 -13.23 -7.91 -23.58
N GLY A 307 -12.25 -8.33 -22.78
CA GLY A 307 -12.54 -9.06 -21.54
C GLY A 307 -13.12 -8.14 -20.46
N HIS A 308 -13.92 -8.69 -19.55
CA HIS A 308 -14.42 -7.93 -18.42
C HIS A 308 -13.60 -8.12 -17.14
N SER A 309 -12.62 -9.03 -17.16
CA SER A 309 -11.68 -9.31 -16.07
C SER A 309 -10.24 -9.43 -16.57
N LEU A 310 -9.26 -9.43 -15.62
CA LEU A 310 -7.85 -9.65 -15.94
C LEU A 310 -7.64 -10.97 -16.69
N GLU A 311 -8.24 -12.07 -16.19
CA GLU A 311 -8.05 -13.40 -16.74
C GLU A 311 -8.50 -13.45 -18.21
N GLU A 312 -9.62 -12.82 -18.53
CA GLU A 312 -10.13 -12.75 -19.90
C GLU A 312 -9.25 -11.89 -20.81
N ALA A 313 -8.76 -10.76 -20.31
CA ALA A 313 -7.83 -9.91 -21.06
C ALA A 313 -6.52 -10.65 -21.37
N VAL A 314 -5.97 -11.39 -20.39
CA VAL A 314 -4.76 -12.21 -20.60
C VAL A 314 -5.02 -13.32 -21.61
N ARG A 315 -6.15 -14.02 -21.53
CA ARG A 315 -6.53 -15.07 -22.49
C ARG A 315 -6.68 -14.51 -23.90
N ASN A 316 -7.27 -13.33 -24.03
CA ASN A 316 -7.47 -12.68 -25.33
C ASN A 316 -6.17 -12.31 -26.05
N VAL A 317 -5.14 -11.87 -25.33
CA VAL A 317 -3.83 -11.53 -25.95
C VAL A 317 -2.90 -12.72 -26.09
N ASN A 318 -3.21 -13.85 -25.43
CA ASN A 318 -2.43 -15.08 -25.44
C ASN A 318 -3.21 -16.28 -26.04
N ARG A 319 -4.01 -16.03 -27.07
CA ARG A 319 -4.95 -17.02 -27.64
C ARG A 319 -4.32 -18.37 -27.95
N LYS A 320 -3.10 -18.38 -28.49
CA LYS A 320 -2.37 -19.62 -28.81
C LYS A 320 -2.11 -20.50 -27.60
N HIS A 321 -1.79 -19.91 -26.46
CA HIS A 321 -1.52 -20.64 -25.22
C HIS A 321 -2.80 -21.28 -24.66
N TYR A 322 -3.96 -20.68 -24.93
CA TYR A 322 -5.24 -21.16 -24.45
C TYR A 322 -6.06 -21.90 -25.51
N ASP A 323 -5.44 -22.35 -26.61
CA ASP A 323 -6.09 -23.03 -27.72
C ASP A 323 -7.29 -22.26 -28.31
N LEU A 324 -7.19 -20.92 -28.30
CA LEU A 324 -8.20 -20.02 -28.85
C LEU A 324 -7.83 -19.60 -30.27
N GLY A 325 -8.77 -19.78 -31.24
CA GLY A 325 -8.60 -19.43 -32.63
C GLY A 325 -8.98 -17.98 -32.96
N ASP A 326 -8.88 -17.64 -34.28
CA ASP A 326 -9.25 -16.31 -34.77
C ASP A 326 -10.78 -16.06 -34.69
N SER A 327 -11.59 -17.10 -34.65
CA SER A 327 -13.05 -17.03 -34.52
C SER A 327 -13.54 -16.95 -33.05
N THR A 328 -12.65 -16.77 -32.08
CA THR A 328 -12.96 -16.69 -30.66
C THR A 328 -13.94 -15.53 -30.41
N SER A 329 -15.01 -15.82 -29.64
CA SER A 329 -15.96 -14.84 -29.13
C SER A 329 -15.58 -14.35 -27.72
N GLU A 330 -16.29 -13.33 -27.21
CA GLU A 330 -16.08 -12.88 -25.82
C GLU A 330 -16.47 -13.96 -24.79
N GLU A 331 -17.48 -14.80 -25.11
CA GLU A 331 -17.90 -15.90 -24.25
C GLU A 331 -16.84 -17.00 -24.12
N ASP A 332 -16.01 -17.19 -25.15
CA ASP A 332 -14.89 -18.14 -25.15
C ASP A 332 -13.73 -17.67 -24.28
N LEU A 333 -13.63 -16.35 -24.01
CA LEU A 333 -12.63 -15.79 -23.12
C LEU A 333 -12.94 -16.08 -21.65
N GLU A 334 -14.21 -16.41 -21.33
CA GLU A 334 -14.64 -16.61 -19.95
C GLU A 334 -13.74 -17.64 -19.23
N PHE A 335 -13.23 -17.24 -18.06
CA PHE A 335 -12.39 -18.10 -17.25
C PHE A 335 -13.25 -19.04 -16.41
N LYS A 336 -13.21 -20.35 -16.73
CA LYS A 336 -14.01 -21.40 -16.08
C LYS A 336 -13.12 -22.41 -15.35
N GLY A 337 -13.42 -22.71 -14.12
CA GLY A 337 -13.04 -23.95 -13.46
C GLY A 337 -11.77 -23.98 -12.61
N LYS A 338 -10.93 -22.93 -12.59
CA LYS A 338 -9.75 -22.83 -11.67
C LYS A 338 -9.88 -21.63 -10.74
N SER A 339 -9.13 -21.63 -9.65
CA SER A 339 -8.98 -20.42 -8.84
C SER A 339 -8.19 -19.37 -9.63
N LYS A 340 -8.48 -18.09 -9.40
CA LYS A 340 -7.73 -16.98 -10.01
C LYS A 340 -6.23 -17.05 -9.70
N THR A 341 -5.88 -17.50 -8.50
CA THR A 341 -4.48 -17.70 -8.08
C THR A 341 -3.78 -18.79 -8.88
N ASP A 342 -4.47 -19.92 -9.12
CA ASP A 342 -3.92 -21.01 -9.94
C ASP A 342 -3.69 -20.55 -11.39
N PHE A 343 -4.62 -19.76 -11.93
CA PHE A 343 -4.45 -19.13 -13.24
C PHE A 343 -3.16 -18.31 -13.33
N ALA A 344 -2.91 -17.46 -12.33
CA ALA A 344 -1.73 -16.61 -12.28
C ALA A 344 -0.44 -17.44 -12.19
N LEU A 345 -0.43 -18.47 -11.34
CA LEU A 345 0.72 -19.36 -11.19
C LEU A 345 0.99 -20.18 -12.47
N ASP A 346 -0.05 -20.74 -13.08
CA ASP A 346 0.07 -21.47 -14.34
C ASP A 346 0.67 -20.57 -15.44
N LEU A 347 0.20 -19.33 -15.54
CA LEU A 347 0.71 -18.39 -16.55
C LEU A 347 2.20 -18.09 -16.35
N ILE A 348 2.63 -17.83 -15.11
CA ILE A 348 4.04 -17.53 -14.79
C ILE A 348 4.92 -18.76 -15.03
N CYS A 349 4.46 -19.95 -14.63
CA CYS A 349 5.28 -21.16 -14.67
C CYS A 349 5.30 -21.85 -16.03
N GLU A 350 4.19 -21.82 -16.79
CA GLU A 350 4.01 -22.60 -18.01
C GLU A 350 4.12 -21.77 -19.29
N CYS A 351 3.97 -20.44 -19.22
CA CYS A 351 3.98 -19.55 -20.37
C CYS A 351 5.01 -18.42 -20.22
N ALA A 352 6.31 -18.75 -20.33
CA ALA A 352 7.39 -17.78 -20.15
C ALA A 352 7.27 -16.54 -21.06
N ASP A 353 6.71 -16.67 -22.26
CA ASP A 353 6.64 -15.62 -23.29
C ASP A 353 5.23 -15.03 -23.45
N TYR A 354 4.38 -15.08 -22.43
CA TYR A 354 3.06 -14.50 -22.55
C TYR A 354 3.08 -12.98 -22.77
N CYS A 355 2.10 -12.48 -23.51
CA CYS A 355 1.90 -11.07 -23.78
C CYS A 355 1.13 -10.40 -22.64
N VAL A 356 1.59 -9.23 -22.23
CA VAL A 356 0.90 -8.39 -21.24
C VAL A 356 -0.24 -7.63 -21.93
N PRO A 357 -1.46 -7.55 -21.36
CA PRO A 357 -2.58 -6.75 -21.91
C PRO A 357 -2.25 -5.27 -22.04
N ALA A 358 -2.84 -4.61 -23.07
CA ALA A 358 -2.55 -3.21 -23.38
C ALA A 358 -2.90 -2.24 -22.27
N TYR A 359 -4.01 -2.43 -21.56
CA TYR A 359 -4.40 -1.55 -20.47
C TYR A 359 -3.38 -1.58 -19.30
N ILE A 360 -2.78 -2.74 -19.03
CA ILE A 360 -1.71 -2.87 -18.03
C ILE A 360 -0.44 -2.15 -18.50
N LYS A 361 -0.05 -2.35 -19.78
CA LYS A 361 1.09 -1.63 -20.36
C LYS A 361 0.90 -0.12 -20.31
N SER A 362 -0.31 0.37 -20.62
CA SER A 362 -0.68 1.80 -20.54
C SER A 362 -0.51 2.33 -19.13
N GLY A 363 -1.12 1.67 -18.15
CA GLY A 363 -1.05 2.07 -16.75
C GLY A 363 0.36 2.07 -16.19
N LEU A 364 1.13 1.00 -16.44
CA LEU A 364 2.52 0.90 -16.01
C LEU A 364 3.41 1.96 -16.69
N THR A 365 3.17 2.27 -17.95
CA THR A 365 3.87 3.34 -18.67
C THR A 365 3.56 4.70 -18.05
N TRP A 366 2.27 4.97 -17.76
CA TRP A 366 1.88 6.18 -17.06
C TRP A 366 2.61 6.30 -15.71
N LEU A 367 2.60 5.23 -14.91
CA LEU A 367 3.24 5.21 -13.60
C LEU A 367 4.76 5.40 -13.68
N ASN A 368 5.42 4.73 -14.65
CA ASN A 368 6.86 4.86 -14.84
C ASN A 368 7.26 6.31 -15.18
N ASN A 369 6.43 7.01 -15.95
CA ASN A 369 6.66 8.40 -16.35
C ASN A 369 6.41 9.41 -15.21
N GLN A 370 5.78 9.00 -14.11
CA GLN A 370 5.62 9.88 -12.95
C GLN A 370 6.97 10.11 -12.29
N ARG A 371 7.39 11.37 -12.22
CA ARG A 371 8.61 11.74 -11.50
C ARG A 371 8.36 11.66 -10.00
N VAL A 372 9.20 10.92 -9.31
CA VAL A 372 9.39 11.07 -7.87
C VAL A 372 10.21 12.34 -7.68
N LEU A 373 9.84 13.19 -6.74
CA LEU A 373 10.59 14.40 -6.44
C LEU A 373 12.02 14.00 -6.03
N GLU A 374 12.99 14.38 -6.84
CA GLU A 374 14.42 14.19 -6.59
C GLU A 374 14.89 14.97 -5.36
#